data_01d14f951e7281d4066cfa21f9033be8
#
_entry.id   01d14f951e7281d4066cfa21f9033be8
#
_cell.length_a   1.000
_cell.length_b   1.000
_cell.length_c   1.000
_cell.angle_alpha   90.00
_cell.angle_beta   90.00
_cell.angle_gamma   90.00
#
_symmetry.space_group_name_H-M   'P 1'
#
loop_
_entity.id
_entity.type
_entity.pdbx_description
1 polymer ?
#
loop_
_entity_poly.entity_id
_entity_poly.type
_entity_poly.pdbx_seq_one_letter_code
_entity_poly.pdbx_strand_id
1 'polypeptide(L)'
;MPIAPFLFLSALLHGWVGWRIAPALAATYPSAQLWVLIMLMASALLMPLGLMGRRLSRGAAATVLTWTGLLFMGLFSTLLVLTLLRDAVLALALGAAVVGSMVGLDAVWLDPLQSGTAVAVPLLALAATAWGFWAARRTASVVRVDVPIAGLPATLHGFSVAQISDIHVGPTIRQAYVQRIVARVNALGVDMIAITGDLVDGHVDDLRQHVAPLSGLTSTHGTFFVTGNHEYYSGAHAWVDELRSLGIQVLMNEHKVLHHEAGDGAGCATVDRDTEMVVVAGVADYSAHHFDESHRSDPVAAIAGAPVGARLRLLLAHQPRSAPAAAGAGFHLQLSGHTHGGQFWPWMHFVQFQQPFTAGLNRLADLWVYTNRGTGYWGPPKRFGVSSEITHLRLVTA
;
A
#
# COMPACT_ATOMS: atom_id res chain seq x y z
N MET A 1 12.61 -19.90 -5.92
CA MET A 1 12.86 -19.52 -7.34
C MET A 1 14.35 -19.43 -7.58
N PRO A 2 14.90 -19.85 -8.75
CA PRO A 2 16.30 -19.70 -9.10
C PRO A 2 16.65 -18.20 -9.22
N ILE A 3 17.80 -17.78 -8.70
CA ILE A 3 18.25 -16.37 -8.73
C ILE A 3 18.71 -15.90 -10.11
N ALA A 4 19.18 -16.83 -10.95
CA ALA A 4 19.81 -16.54 -12.23
C ALA A 4 18.91 -15.71 -13.20
N PRO A 5 17.60 -16.02 -13.38
CA PRO A 5 16.74 -15.21 -14.24
C PRO A 5 16.59 -13.76 -13.74
N PHE A 6 16.53 -13.56 -12.42
CA PHE A 6 16.44 -12.21 -11.83
C PHE A 6 17.71 -11.41 -12.02
N LEU A 7 18.88 -12.05 -11.84
CA LEU A 7 20.18 -11.43 -12.12
C LEU A 7 20.32 -11.08 -13.59
N PHE A 8 19.92 -11.99 -14.48
CA PHE A 8 19.98 -11.74 -15.94
C PHE A 8 19.09 -10.57 -16.36
N LEU A 9 17.82 -10.57 -15.94
CA LEU A 9 16.88 -9.47 -16.23
C LEU A 9 17.37 -8.14 -15.64
N SER A 10 17.87 -8.17 -14.41
CA SER A 10 18.45 -6.99 -13.77
C SER A 10 19.63 -6.45 -14.56
N ALA A 11 20.58 -7.31 -14.94
CA ALA A 11 21.76 -6.93 -15.73
C ALA A 11 21.37 -6.35 -17.09
N LEU A 12 20.39 -6.95 -17.78
CA LEU A 12 19.89 -6.47 -19.06
C LEU A 12 19.31 -5.05 -18.96
N LEU A 13 18.43 -4.82 -17.99
CA LEU A 13 17.78 -3.52 -17.82
C LEU A 13 18.76 -2.43 -17.38
N HIS A 14 19.67 -2.74 -16.45
CA HIS A 14 20.71 -1.81 -16.03
C HIS A 14 21.71 -1.52 -17.15
N GLY A 15 22.09 -2.55 -17.90
CA GLY A 15 22.95 -2.42 -19.07
C GLY A 15 22.33 -1.51 -20.15
N TRP A 16 21.02 -1.65 -20.37
CA TRP A 16 20.29 -0.77 -21.29
C TRP A 16 20.29 0.69 -20.79
N VAL A 17 20.01 0.95 -19.52
CA VAL A 17 20.08 2.31 -18.96
C VAL A 17 21.49 2.89 -19.10
N GLY A 18 22.54 2.09 -18.79
CA GLY A 18 23.93 2.50 -18.95
C GLY A 18 24.27 2.84 -20.39
N TRP A 19 23.85 2.01 -21.35
CA TRP A 19 24.04 2.26 -22.79
C TRP A 19 23.39 3.55 -23.27
N ARG A 20 22.19 3.90 -22.70
CA ARG A 20 21.47 5.11 -23.10
C ARG A 20 22.03 6.40 -22.48
N ILE A 21 22.59 6.35 -21.27
CA ILE A 21 23.02 7.54 -20.51
C ILE A 21 24.54 7.76 -20.61
N ALA A 22 25.35 6.70 -20.46
CA ALA A 22 26.78 6.82 -20.28
C ALA A 22 27.53 7.50 -21.46
N PRO A 23 27.22 7.27 -22.76
CA PRO A 23 27.94 7.93 -23.86
C PRO A 23 27.79 9.46 -23.84
N ALA A 24 26.59 9.97 -23.52
CA ALA A 24 26.34 11.40 -23.47
C ALA A 24 27.03 12.07 -22.25
N LEU A 25 27.20 11.32 -21.14
CA LEU A 25 27.99 11.78 -19.99
C LEU A 25 29.49 11.79 -20.27
N ALA A 26 30.00 10.82 -21.01
CA ALA A 26 31.43 10.69 -21.32
C ALA A 26 31.99 11.94 -22.03
N ALA A 27 31.21 12.49 -22.97
CA ALA A 27 31.62 13.65 -23.76
C ALA A 27 31.77 14.94 -22.91
N THR A 28 30.98 15.08 -21.82
CA THR A 28 30.95 16.34 -21.04
C THR A 28 31.50 16.17 -19.63
N TYR A 29 31.25 14.99 -19.00
CA TYR A 29 31.59 14.71 -17.60
C TYR A 29 32.09 13.27 -17.41
N PRO A 30 33.35 12.93 -17.82
CA PRO A 30 33.88 11.57 -17.77
C PRO A 30 33.84 10.93 -16.36
N SER A 31 34.08 11.71 -15.32
CA SER A 31 33.97 11.23 -13.93
C SER A 31 32.54 10.87 -13.54
N ALA A 32 31.55 11.64 -13.97
CA ALA A 32 30.13 11.33 -13.73
C ALA A 32 29.70 10.05 -14.45
N GLN A 33 30.18 9.81 -15.65
CA GLN A 33 29.99 8.54 -16.38
C GLN A 33 30.43 7.34 -15.52
N LEU A 34 31.68 7.41 -15.00
CA LEU A 34 32.24 6.33 -14.19
C LEU A 34 31.38 6.04 -12.95
N TRP A 35 30.97 7.09 -12.23
CA TRP A 35 30.12 6.92 -11.04
C TRP A 35 28.74 6.35 -11.35
N VAL A 36 28.11 6.78 -12.45
CA VAL A 36 26.83 6.21 -12.90
C VAL A 36 26.98 4.73 -13.25
N LEU A 37 28.03 4.33 -13.95
CA LEU A 37 28.29 2.93 -14.29
C LEU A 37 28.56 2.08 -13.04
N ILE A 38 29.34 2.56 -12.08
CA ILE A 38 29.57 1.86 -10.80
C ILE A 38 28.25 1.69 -10.05
N MET A 39 27.44 2.74 -9.97
CA MET A 39 26.12 2.69 -9.31
C MET A 39 25.19 1.68 -10.00
N LEU A 40 25.14 1.66 -11.34
CA LEU A 40 24.32 0.72 -12.10
C LEU A 40 24.79 -0.73 -11.90
N MET A 41 26.11 -0.99 -11.90
CA MET A 41 26.64 -2.33 -11.61
C MET A 41 26.29 -2.79 -10.19
N ALA A 42 26.48 -1.91 -9.19
CA ALA A 42 26.10 -2.20 -7.81
C ALA A 42 24.61 -2.48 -7.69
N SER A 43 23.77 -1.67 -8.32
CA SER A 43 22.32 -1.82 -8.34
C SER A 43 21.88 -3.13 -9.01
N ALA A 44 22.46 -3.46 -10.16
CA ALA A 44 22.16 -4.68 -10.90
C ALA A 44 22.39 -5.96 -10.09
N LEU A 45 23.40 -5.94 -9.22
CA LEU A 45 23.74 -7.05 -8.35
C LEU A 45 22.93 -7.04 -7.05
N LEU A 46 22.88 -5.89 -6.35
CA LEU A 46 22.33 -5.80 -5.00
C LEU A 46 20.80 -5.83 -4.99
N MET A 47 20.13 -5.38 -6.03
CA MET A 47 18.66 -5.40 -6.10
C MET A 47 18.10 -6.84 -6.05
N PRO A 48 18.51 -7.79 -6.91
CA PRO A 48 18.07 -9.19 -6.80
C PRO A 48 18.53 -9.88 -5.50
N LEU A 49 19.75 -9.61 -5.06
CA LEU A 49 20.27 -10.16 -3.82
C LEU A 49 19.48 -9.66 -2.59
N GLY A 50 19.08 -8.41 -2.58
CA GLY A 50 18.27 -7.82 -1.50
C GLY A 50 16.88 -8.43 -1.40
N LEU A 51 16.24 -8.77 -2.52
CA LEU A 51 14.96 -9.51 -2.52
C LEU A 51 15.11 -10.93 -1.93
N MET A 52 16.28 -11.52 -2.02
CA MET A 52 16.59 -12.83 -1.47
C MET A 52 17.34 -12.76 -0.14
N GLY A 53 17.54 -11.57 0.42
CA GLY A 53 18.42 -11.34 1.57
C GLY A 53 18.17 -12.29 2.74
N ARG A 54 16.91 -12.54 3.10
CA ARG A 54 16.52 -13.45 4.19
C ARG A 54 16.74 -14.94 3.88
N ARG A 55 16.85 -15.32 2.60
CA ARG A 55 17.19 -16.69 2.17
C ARG A 55 18.68 -16.91 2.11
N LEU A 56 19.46 -15.87 1.80
CA LEU A 56 20.90 -15.93 1.60
C LEU A 56 21.68 -15.68 2.87
N SER A 57 21.10 -15.00 3.87
CA SER A 57 21.79 -14.54 5.07
C SER A 57 20.82 -14.44 6.24
N ARG A 58 21.35 -14.38 7.48
CA ARG A 58 20.57 -14.21 8.72
C ARG A 58 21.08 -12.99 9.51
N GLY A 59 20.27 -12.50 10.43
CA GLY A 59 20.63 -11.40 11.33
C GLY A 59 20.90 -10.07 10.64
N ALA A 60 21.90 -9.34 11.08
CA ALA A 60 22.22 -8.00 10.60
C ALA A 60 22.58 -7.96 9.10
N ALA A 61 23.32 -8.96 8.61
CA ALA A 61 23.72 -9.04 7.21
C ALA A 61 22.51 -9.16 6.28
N ALA A 62 21.52 -10.00 6.63
CA ALA A 62 20.25 -10.10 5.88
C ALA A 62 19.52 -8.75 5.83
N THR A 63 19.48 -8.07 6.97
CA THR A 63 18.84 -6.76 7.09
C THR A 63 19.53 -5.72 6.19
N VAL A 64 20.85 -5.62 6.26
CA VAL A 64 21.64 -4.68 5.42
C VAL A 64 21.44 -4.98 3.94
N LEU A 65 21.53 -6.26 3.55
CA LEU A 65 21.34 -6.67 2.16
C LEU A 65 19.92 -6.34 1.65
N THR A 66 18.90 -6.62 2.44
CA THR A 66 17.51 -6.29 2.10
C THR A 66 17.32 -4.78 1.96
N TRP A 67 17.79 -3.98 2.92
CA TRP A 67 17.69 -2.52 2.85
C TRP A 67 18.37 -1.96 1.60
N THR A 68 19.60 -2.37 1.34
CA THR A 68 20.38 -1.89 0.21
C THR A 68 19.71 -2.25 -1.11
N GLY A 69 19.26 -3.51 -1.26
CA GLY A 69 18.58 -3.96 -2.48
C GLY A 69 17.26 -3.24 -2.73
N LEU A 70 16.46 -3.01 -1.68
CA LEU A 70 15.18 -2.30 -1.80
C LEU A 70 15.38 -0.80 -2.10
N LEU A 71 16.41 -0.16 -1.54
CA LEU A 71 16.77 1.23 -1.90
C LEU A 71 17.18 1.33 -3.36
N PHE A 72 18.03 0.42 -3.85
CA PHE A 72 18.40 0.37 -5.26
C PHE A 72 17.21 0.07 -6.16
N MET A 73 16.27 -0.79 -5.74
CA MET A 73 15.05 -1.04 -6.49
C MET A 73 14.22 0.23 -6.68
N GLY A 74 14.04 1.02 -5.62
CA GLY A 74 13.32 2.31 -5.68
C GLY A 74 14.01 3.34 -6.57
N LEU A 75 15.35 3.41 -6.50
CA LEU A 75 16.16 4.28 -7.35
C LEU A 75 16.12 3.85 -8.81
N PHE A 76 16.38 2.55 -9.07
CA PHE A 76 16.43 2.00 -10.41
C PHE A 76 15.09 2.12 -11.13
N SER A 77 13.97 1.85 -10.43
CA SER A 77 12.63 2.02 -11.01
C SER A 77 12.42 3.44 -11.56
N THR A 78 12.82 4.47 -10.80
CA THR A 78 12.71 5.86 -11.29
C THR A 78 13.69 6.15 -12.41
N LEU A 79 14.92 5.69 -12.27
CA LEU A 79 15.97 5.86 -13.30
C LEU A 79 15.55 5.26 -14.64
N LEU A 80 14.99 4.03 -14.63
CA LEU A 80 14.46 3.35 -15.80
C LEU A 80 13.36 4.17 -16.49
N VAL A 81 12.37 4.63 -15.71
CA VAL A 81 11.23 5.41 -16.25
C VAL A 81 11.72 6.74 -16.82
N LEU A 82 12.60 7.47 -16.12
CA LEU A 82 13.14 8.74 -16.60
C LEU A 82 14.02 8.54 -17.84
N THR A 83 14.73 7.41 -17.95
CA THR A 83 15.50 7.08 -19.17
C THR A 83 14.58 6.83 -20.36
N LEU A 84 13.47 6.09 -20.16
CA LEU A 84 12.45 5.89 -21.21
C LEU A 84 11.82 7.21 -21.66
N LEU A 85 11.49 8.09 -20.72
CA LEU A 85 10.96 9.43 -21.04
C LEU A 85 12.00 10.27 -21.79
N ARG A 86 13.27 10.23 -21.37
CA ARG A 86 14.38 10.87 -22.09
C ARG A 86 14.45 10.37 -23.53
N ASP A 87 14.38 9.07 -23.73
CA ASP A 87 14.45 8.49 -25.07
C ASP A 87 13.27 8.93 -25.95
N ALA A 88 12.07 9.01 -25.40
CA ALA A 88 10.91 9.56 -26.11
C ALA A 88 11.12 11.04 -26.47
N VAL A 89 11.63 11.87 -25.55
CA VAL A 89 11.95 13.27 -25.80
C VAL A 89 13.01 13.42 -26.89
N LEU A 90 14.08 12.63 -26.84
CA LEU A 90 15.15 12.68 -27.84
C LEU A 90 14.69 12.19 -29.21
N ALA A 91 13.79 11.19 -29.28
CA ALA A 91 13.21 10.73 -30.53
C ALA A 91 12.34 11.82 -31.19
N LEU A 92 11.51 12.51 -30.39
CA LEU A 92 10.73 13.66 -30.87
C LEU A 92 11.62 14.82 -31.31
N ALA A 93 12.67 15.10 -30.54
CA ALA A 93 13.66 16.14 -30.85
C ALA A 93 14.40 15.85 -32.17
N LEU A 94 14.81 14.59 -32.40
CA LEU A 94 15.44 14.17 -33.65
C LEU A 94 14.48 14.31 -34.84
N GLY A 95 13.22 13.90 -34.67
CA GLY A 95 12.18 14.10 -35.69
C GLY A 95 12.00 15.58 -36.07
N ALA A 96 11.95 16.46 -35.03
CA ALA A 96 11.88 17.90 -35.26
C ALA A 96 13.12 18.46 -35.98
N ALA A 97 14.31 17.97 -35.63
CA ALA A 97 15.56 18.35 -36.29
C ALA A 97 15.58 17.93 -37.77
N VAL A 98 15.10 16.72 -38.11
CA VAL A 98 14.97 16.25 -39.49
C VAL A 98 14.02 17.12 -40.30
N VAL A 99 12.83 17.46 -39.72
CA VAL A 99 11.87 18.35 -40.40
C VAL A 99 12.45 19.77 -40.56
N GLY A 100 13.10 20.30 -39.52
CA GLY A 100 13.75 21.62 -39.55
C GLY A 100 14.82 21.71 -40.65
N SER A 101 15.64 20.67 -40.82
CA SER A 101 16.69 20.64 -41.88
C SER A 101 16.12 20.73 -43.29
N MET A 102 14.87 20.26 -43.51
CA MET A 102 14.19 20.38 -44.81
C MET A 102 13.83 21.83 -45.16
N VAL A 103 13.76 22.71 -44.12
CA VAL A 103 13.50 24.14 -44.29
C VAL A 103 14.70 25.03 -43.94
N GLY A 104 15.90 24.44 -43.87
CA GLY A 104 17.16 25.15 -43.67
C GLY A 104 17.45 25.57 -42.22
N LEU A 105 16.81 24.94 -41.21
CA LEU A 105 17.07 25.19 -39.79
C LEU A 105 18.14 24.23 -39.26
N ASP A 106 19.16 24.76 -38.60
CA ASP A 106 20.20 23.98 -37.93
C ASP A 106 19.73 23.44 -36.58
N ALA A 107 20.04 22.18 -36.25
CA ALA A 107 19.69 21.50 -35.03
C ALA A 107 20.76 21.61 -33.92
N VAL A 108 21.41 22.76 -33.77
CA VAL A 108 22.50 23.02 -32.79
C VAL A 108 22.10 22.78 -31.33
N TRP A 109 20.80 22.76 -31.04
CA TRP A 109 20.23 22.51 -29.73
C TRP A 109 20.17 21.01 -29.33
N LEU A 110 20.41 20.09 -30.26
CA LEU A 110 20.23 18.65 -30.01
C LEU A 110 21.32 18.08 -29.09
N ASP A 111 22.61 18.46 -29.31
CA ASP A 111 23.70 18.02 -28.45
C ASP A 111 23.61 18.52 -27.01
N PRO A 112 23.33 19.81 -26.75
CA PRO A 112 23.01 20.29 -25.42
C PRO A 112 21.81 19.57 -24.75
N LEU A 113 20.78 19.24 -25.52
CA LEU A 113 19.65 18.47 -25.01
C LEU A 113 20.05 17.04 -24.60
N GLN A 114 20.87 16.37 -25.43
CA GLN A 114 21.36 15.01 -25.13
C GLN A 114 22.21 14.98 -23.86
N SER A 115 23.17 15.87 -23.73
CA SER A 115 24.09 15.96 -22.60
C SER A 115 23.37 16.44 -21.34
N GLY A 116 22.54 17.47 -21.43
CA GLY A 116 21.78 18.02 -20.32
C GLY A 116 20.79 16.99 -19.72
N THR A 117 20.07 16.27 -20.57
CA THR A 117 19.15 15.20 -20.10
C THR A 117 19.87 14.00 -19.52
N ALA A 118 21.08 13.67 -20.00
CA ALA A 118 21.90 12.58 -19.44
C ALA A 118 22.36 12.90 -17.99
N VAL A 119 22.58 14.16 -17.67
CA VAL A 119 22.86 14.64 -16.30
C VAL A 119 21.58 14.73 -15.48
N ALA A 120 20.51 15.27 -16.05
CA ALA A 120 19.25 15.49 -15.34
C ALA A 120 18.61 14.18 -14.86
N VAL A 121 18.62 13.11 -15.65
CA VAL A 121 17.96 11.85 -15.33
C VAL A 121 18.48 11.22 -14.02
N PRO A 122 19.78 10.97 -13.81
CA PRO A 122 20.25 10.42 -12.54
C PRO A 122 20.04 11.37 -11.36
N LEU A 123 20.18 12.69 -11.53
CA LEU A 123 19.94 13.65 -10.46
C LEU A 123 18.46 13.70 -10.04
N LEU A 124 17.55 13.72 -10.98
CA LEU A 124 16.11 13.66 -10.71
C LEU A 124 15.72 12.32 -10.08
N ALA A 125 16.29 11.20 -10.52
CA ALA A 125 16.04 9.89 -9.93
C ALA A 125 16.50 9.83 -8.47
N LEU A 126 17.67 10.38 -8.16
CA LEU A 126 18.18 10.49 -6.79
C LEU A 126 17.30 11.40 -5.93
N ALA A 127 16.95 12.59 -6.42
CA ALA A 127 16.10 13.53 -5.71
C ALA A 127 14.70 12.95 -5.42
N ALA A 128 14.05 12.35 -6.42
CA ALA A 128 12.75 11.70 -6.27
C ALA A 128 12.80 10.49 -5.31
N THR A 129 13.92 9.76 -5.30
CA THR A 129 14.11 8.63 -4.39
C THR A 129 14.38 9.10 -2.96
N ALA A 130 15.20 10.12 -2.76
CA ALA A 130 15.46 10.69 -1.44
C ALA A 130 14.19 11.30 -0.82
N TRP A 131 13.44 12.06 -1.60
CA TRP A 131 12.14 12.60 -1.17
C TRP A 131 11.15 11.47 -0.84
N GLY A 132 11.02 10.49 -1.74
CA GLY A 132 10.12 9.35 -1.55
C GLY A 132 10.49 8.49 -0.35
N PHE A 133 11.78 8.31 -0.08
CA PHE A 133 12.29 7.66 1.13
C PHE A 133 11.88 8.41 2.39
N TRP A 134 12.14 9.71 2.43
CA TRP A 134 11.72 10.54 3.55
C TRP A 134 10.21 10.47 3.78
N ALA A 135 9.40 10.56 2.72
CA ALA A 135 7.94 10.47 2.80
C ALA A 135 7.46 9.10 3.34
N ALA A 136 8.08 7.99 2.89
CA ALA A 136 7.74 6.65 3.35
C ALA A 136 8.11 6.39 4.83
N ARG A 137 9.12 7.12 5.35
CA ARG A 137 9.59 6.95 6.75
C ARG A 137 8.84 7.80 7.76
N ARG A 138 8.01 8.73 7.30
CA ARG A 138 7.12 9.51 8.17
C ARG A 138 5.96 8.65 8.65
N THR A 139 5.39 9.01 9.81
CA THR A 139 4.11 8.45 10.23
C THR A 139 3.03 8.85 9.23
N ALA A 140 2.20 7.89 8.83
CA ALA A 140 1.10 8.11 7.91
C ALA A 140 0.19 9.27 8.37
N SER A 141 -0.26 10.07 7.41
CA SER A 141 -1.16 11.19 7.69
C SER A 141 -2.59 10.69 7.88
N VAL A 142 -3.35 11.40 8.71
CA VAL A 142 -4.77 11.10 8.89
C VAL A 142 -5.56 11.73 7.73
N VAL A 143 -6.30 10.88 7.01
CA VAL A 143 -7.26 11.27 5.99
C VAL A 143 -8.67 11.10 6.55
N ARG A 144 -9.46 12.17 6.57
CA ARG A 144 -10.86 12.15 7.05
C ARG A 144 -11.81 12.01 5.88
N VAL A 145 -12.77 11.10 6.02
CA VAL A 145 -13.73 10.79 4.95
C VAL A 145 -15.13 10.60 5.55
N ASP A 146 -16.07 11.39 5.09
CA ASP A 146 -17.48 11.19 5.39
C ASP A 146 -18.08 10.21 4.37
N VAL A 147 -18.75 9.16 4.88
CA VAL A 147 -19.40 8.13 4.06
C VAL A 147 -20.90 8.28 4.19
N PRO A 148 -21.61 8.75 3.14
CA PRO A 148 -23.05 8.94 3.20
C PRO A 148 -23.76 7.59 3.04
N ILE A 149 -24.42 7.12 4.11
CA ILE A 149 -25.17 5.86 4.11
C ILE A 149 -26.66 6.16 4.02
N ALA A 150 -27.32 5.64 3.00
CA ALA A 150 -28.75 5.80 2.82
C ALA A 150 -29.53 5.07 3.94
N GLY A 151 -30.46 5.78 4.58
CA GLY A 151 -31.28 5.24 5.67
C GLY A 151 -30.51 4.98 6.96
N LEU A 152 -29.35 5.60 7.15
CA LEU A 152 -28.58 5.51 8.39
C LEU A 152 -29.39 6.12 9.56
N PRO A 153 -29.65 5.40 10.66
CA PRO A 153 -30.28 5.95 11.84
C PRO A 153 -29.50 7.14 12.41
N ALA A 154 -30.21 8.08 13.03
CA ALA A 154 -29.60 9.24 13.66
C ALA A 154 -28.60 8.85 14.75
N THR A 155 -28.84 7.75 15.47
CA THR A 155 -27.97 7.15 16.48
C THR A 155 -26.63 6.68 15.95
N LEU A 156 -26.54 6.31 14.64
CA LEU A 156 -25.30 5.92 13.96
C LEU A 156 -24.66 7.09 13.21
N HIS A 157 -25.28 8.27 13.19
CA HIS A 157 -24.67 9.45 12.59
C HIS A 157 -23.42 9.85 13.37
N GLY A 158 -22.27 9.85 12.69
CA GLY A 158 -20.98 10.11 13.32
C GLY A 158 -20.22 8.85 13.76
N PHE A 159 -20.81 7.65 13.66
CA PHE A 159 -20.07 6.40 13.92
C PHE A 159 -18.77 6.40 13.11
N SER A 160 -17.66 6.17 13.82
CA SER A 160 -16.33 6.42 13.32
C SER A 160 -15.47 5.16 13.28
N VAL A 161 -14.70 5.03 12.18
CA VAL A 161 -13.80 3.90 11.97
C VAL A 161 -12.40 4.43 11.67
N ALA A 162 -11.39 3.98 12.42
CA ALA A 162 -10.01 4.15 12.00
C ALA A 162 -9.60 2.94 11.16
N GLN A 163 -9.28 3.15 9.90
CA GLN A 163 -8.74 2.10 9.05
C GLN A 163 -7.23 2.26 8.89
N ILE A 164 -6.51 1.18 9.17
CA ILE A 164 -5.10 0.99 8.81
C ILE A 164 -4.97 -0.26 7.93
N SER A 165 -4.04 -0.26 7.00
CA SER A 165 -3.86 -1.34 6.04
C SER A 165 -2.43 -1.37 5.53
N ASP A 166 -1.98 -2.51 5.02
CA ASP A 166 -0.74 -2.59 4.25
C ASP A 166 0.46 -1.99 5.01
N ILE A 167 0.64 -2.41 6.25
CA ILE A 167 1.74 -1.92 7.09
C ILE A 167 3.06 -2.56 6.66
N HIS A 168 3.04 -3.87 6.32
CA HIS A 168 4.20 -4.65 5.91
C HIS A 168 5.34 -4.64 6.95
N VAL A 169 4.99 -4.99 8.20
CA VAL A 169 5.99 -5.19 9.25
C VAL A 169 7.00 -6.25 8.80
N GLY A 170 8.27 -5.87 8.75
CA GLY A 170 9.30 -6.70 8.15
C GLY A 170 10.69 -6.12 8.38
N PRO A 171 11.66 -6.40 7.52
CA PRO A 171 13.02 -5.90 7.70
C PRO A 171 13.14 -4.38 7.77
N THR A 172 12.27 -3.67 7.06
CA THR A 172 12.32 -2.21 6.91
C THR A 172 11.32 -1.45 7.76
N ILE A 173 10.22 -2.10 8.18
CA ILE A 173 9.21 -1.56 9.10
C ILE A 173 9.20 -2.40 10.37
N ARG A 174 9.51 -1.77 11.50
CA ARG A 174 9.69 -2.44 12.78
C ARG A 174 8.89 -1.75 13.90
N GLN A 175 9.02 -2.27 15.12
CA GLN A 175 8.28 -1.88 16.31
C GLN A 175 8.06 -0.37 16.47
N ALA A 176 9.11 0.45 16.37
CA ALA A 176 8.99 1.89 16.53
C ALA A 176 8.10 2.57 15.48
N TYR A 177 8.00 1.99 14.27
CA TYR A 177 7.07 2.47 13.24
C TYR A 177 5.63 2.12 13.62
N VAL A 178 5.38 0.89 14.07
CA VAL A 178 4.06 0.41 14.54
C VAL A 178 3.59 1.20 15.76
N GLN A 179 4.48 1.48 16.73
CA GLN A 179 4.17 2.31 17.90
C GLN A 179 3.66 3.70 17.50
N ARG A 180 4.27 4.34 16.49
CA ARG A 180 3.80 5.65 16.01
C ARG A 180 2.43 5.57 15.34
N ILE A 181 2.13 4.46 14.63
CA ILE A 181 0.80 4.22 14.07
C ILE A 181 -0.22 4.09 15.19
N VAL A 182 0.04 3.22 16.17
CA VAL A 182 -0.86 3.00 17.32
C VAL A 182 -1.16 4.30 18.06
N ALA A 183 -0.12 5.07 18.39
CA ALA A 183 -0.30 6.38 19.04
C ALA A 183 -1.16 7.34 18.18
N ARG A 184 -0.98 7.32 16.86
CA ARG A 184 -1.75 8.18 15.95
C ARG A 184 -3.22 7.75 15.82
N VAL A 185 -3.46 6.43 15.78
CA VAL A 185 -4.82 5.86 15.73
C VAL A 185 -5.56 6.13 17.03
N ASN A 186 -4.95 5.85 18.18
CA ASN A 186 -5.57 6.06 19.48
C ASN A 186 -5.95 7.52 19.74
N ALA A 187 -5.15 8.46 19.20
CA ALA A 187 -5.47 9.90 19.29
C ALA A 187 -6.73 10.31 18.51
N LEU A 188 -7.32 9.42 17.68
CA LEU A 188 -8.56 9.69 16.95
C LEU A 188 -9.81 9.46 17.82
N GLY A 189 -9.74 8.59 18.83
CA GLY A 189 -10.87 8.29 19.73
C GLY A 189 -12.08 7.70 18.99
N VAL A 190 -11.85 6.71 18.12
CA VAL A 190 -12.87 6.15 17.22
C VAL A 190 -13.72 5.06 17.89
N ASP A 191 -14.87 4.76 17.28
CA ASP A 191 -15.76 3.69 17.75
C ASP A 191 -15.20 2.31 17.47
N MET A 192 -14.53 2.11 16.31
CA MET A 192 -13.88 0.85 15.98
C MET A 192 -12.59 1.06 15.17
N ILE A 193 -11.71 0.06 15.19
CA ILE A 193 -10.50 0.04 14.38
C ILE A 193 -10.57 -1.14 13.42
N ALA A 194 -10.31 -0.89 12.16
CA ALA A 194 -10.23 -1.89 11.08
C ALA A 194 -8.80 -2.01 10.55
N ILE A 195 -8.23 -3.22 10.58
CA ILE A 195 -6.96 -3.55 9.97
C ILE A 195 -7.25 -4.42 8.74
N THR A 196 -7.10 -3.86 7.55
CA THR A 196 -7.55 -4.49 6.31
C THR A 196 -6.45 -5.24 5.58
N GLY A 197 -5.65 -6.05 6.32
CA GLY A 197 -4.68 -7.01 5.76
C GLY A 197 -3.31 -6.44 5.43
N ASP A 198 -2.45 -7.32 4.94
CA ASP A 198 -1.05 -7.08 4.59
C ASP A 198 -0.27 -6.39 5.72
N LEU A 199 -0.44 -6.95 6.91
CA LEU A 199 0.21 -6.46 8.12
C LEU A 199 1.70 -6.81 8.16
N VAL A 200 2.09 -7.98 7.61
CA VAL A 200 3.40 -8.58 7.83
C VAL A 200 4.07 -9.14 6.56
N ASP A 201 5.40 -9.03 6.53
CA ASP A 201 6.29 -9.60 5.51
C ASP A 201 7.29 -10.60 6.12
N GLY A 202 6.80 -11.60 6.87
CA GLY A 202 7.64 -12.65 7.46
C GLY A 202 6.96 -13.41 8.58
N HIS A 203 7.63 -14.44 9.08
CA HIS A 203 7.06 -15.38 10.04
C HIS A 203 6.91 -14.77 11.45
N VAL A 204 5.94 -15.29 12.21
CA VAL A 204 5.64 -14.86 13.59
C VAL A 204 6.87 -14.87 14.47
N ASP A 205 7.70 -15.91 14.40
CA ASP A 205 8.90 -16.03 15.25
C ASP A 205 9.90 -14.88 15.09
N ASP A 206 9.97 -14.31 13.88
CA ASP A 206 10.86 -13.20 13.57
C ASP A 206 10.23 -11.82 13.90
N LEU A 207 8.88 -11.71 13.84
CA LEU A 207 8.23 -10.41 13.78
C LEU A 207 7.25 -10.13 14.92
N ARG A 208 6.90 -11.12 15.78
CA ARG A 208 5.91 -10.92 16.87
C ARG A 208 6.21 -9.70 17.75
N GLN A 209 7.48 -9.49 18.13
CA GLN A 209 7.87 -8.33 18.93
C GLN A 209 7.64 -6.98 18.21
N HIS A 210 7.67 -6.99 16.87
CA HIS A 210 7.46 -5.79 16.07
C HIS A 210 5.99 -5.49 15.84
N VAL A 211 5.12 -6.51 15.92
CA VAL A 211 3.66 -6.43 15.82
C VAL A 211 3.02 -6.19 17.20
N ALA A 212 3.65 -6.63 18.29
CA ALA A 212 3.16 -6.53 19.65
C ALA A 212 2.56 -5.14 20.05
N PRO A 213 3.07 -3.98 19.57
CA PRO A 213 2.45 -2.70 19.90
C PRO A 213 0.98 -2.56 19.49
N LEU A 214 0.47 -3.38 18.57
CA LEU A 214 -0.94 -3.35 18.16
C LEU A 214 -1.89 -3.75 19.30
N SER A 215 -1.41 -4.50 20.31
CA SER A 215 -2.20 -4.76 21.52
C SER A 215 -2.58 -3.48 22.30
N GLY A 216 -1.90 -2.37 22.04
CA GLY A 216 -2.19 -1.06 22.61
C GLY A 216 -3.22 -0.24 21.83
N LEU A 217 -3.84 -0.77 20.76
CA LEU A 217 -4.93 -0.11 20.05
C LEU A 217 -6.18 -0.06 20.93
N THR A 218 -6.83 1.11 20.97
CA THR A 218 -8.02 1.35 21.80
C THR A 218 -9.14 1.98 20.99
N SER A 219 -10.35 1.43 21.14
CA SER A 219 -11.60 1.95 20.55
C SER A 219 -12.78 1.39 21.33
N THR A 220 -13.98 1.95 21.16
CA THR A 220 -15.19 1.55 21.87
C THR A 220 -15.56 0.08 21.64
N HIS A 221 -15.49 -0.37 20.37
CA HIS A 221 -15.91 -1.72 19.98
C HIS A 221 -14.74 -2.66 19.67
N GLY A 222 -13.49 -2.22 19.88
CA GLY A 222 -12.30 -3.01 19.68
C GLY A 222 -11.72 -2.93 18.25
N THR A 223 -10.74 -3.80 18.01
CA THR A 223 -9.96 -3.84 16.78
C THR A 223 -10.30 -5.10 16.01
N PHE A 224 -10.59 -4.96 14.71
CA PHE A 224 -10.92 -6.02 13.78
C PHE A 224 -9.85 -6.15 12.71
N PHE A 225 -9.55 -7.39 12.34
CA PHE A 225 -8.53 -7.71 11.32
C PHE A 225 -9.09 -8.69 10.31
N VAL A 226 -8.69 -8.53 9.06
CA VAL A 226 -8.82 -9.53 7.99
C VAL A 226 -7.46 -9.76 7.34
N THR A 227 -7.24 -10.98 6.86
CA THR A 227 -5.98 -11.32 6.19
C THR A 227 -5.87 -10.66 4.83
N GLY A 228 -4.65 -10.22 4.47
CA GLY A 228 -4.24 -9.95 3.10
C GLY A 228 -3.45 -11.12 2.53
N ASN A 229 -2.96 -10.97 1.30
CA ASN A 229 -2.18 -12.03 0.65
C ASN A 229 -0.80 -12.21 1.29
N HIS A 230 -0.24 -11.20 1.94
CA HIS A 230 1.07 -11.28 2.59
C HIS A 230 1.04 -12.12 3.86
N GLU A 231 -0.08 -12.20 4.56
CA GLU A 231 -0.24 -13.16 5.66
C GLU A 231 -0.05 -14.60 5.17
N TYR A 232 -0.58 -14.94 3.98
CA TYR A 232 -0.43 -16.30 3.41
C TYR A 232 1.02 -16.59 3.01
N TYR A 233 1.76 -15.61 2.49
CA TYR A 233 3.20 -15.75 2.23
C TYR A 233 4.02 -15.90 3.51
N SER A 234 3.48 -15.44 4.64
CA SER A 234 4.14 -15.33 5.95
C SER A 234 3.69 -16.38 6.97
N GLY A 235 2.74 -17.26 6.61
CA GLY A 235 2.17 -18.27 7.52
C GLY A 235 0.88 -17.80 8.19
N ALA A 236 -0.22 -17.69 7.41
CA ALA A 236 -1.49 -17.10 7.82
C ALA A 236 -2.05 -17.65 9.13
N HIS A 237 -2.08 -18.98 9.32
CA HIS A 237 -2.62 -19.59 10.55
C HIS A 237 -1.89 -19.09 11.81
N ALA A 238 -0.55 -19.10 11.79
CA ALA A 238 0.24 -18.63 12.93
C ALA A 238 0.02 -17.15 13.21
N TRP A 239 -0.17 -16.33 12.16
CA TRP A 239 -0.48 -14.91 12.31
C TRP A 239 -1.88 -14.66 12.84
N VAL A 240 -2.87 -15.43 12.41
CA VAL A 240 -4.24 -15.38 12.97
C VAL A 240 -4.22 -15.66 14.47
N ASP A 241 -3.50 -16.71 14.90
CA ASP A 241 -3.39 -17.07 16.31
C ASP A 241 -2.64 -15.99 17.12
N GLU A 242 -1.55 -15.46 16.60
CA GLU A 242 -0.79 -14.39 17.25
C GLU A 242 -1.65 -13.12 17.41
N LEU A 243 -2.38 -12.68 16.37
CA LEU A 243 -3.22 -11.49 16.43
C LEU A 243 -4.39 -11.67 17.40
N ARG A 244 -5.00 -12.86 17.45
CA ARG A 244 -6.02 -13.18 18.48
C ARG A 244 -5.44 -13.10 19.89
N SER A 245 -4.18 -13.54 20.08
CA SER A 245 -3.51 -13.44 21.39
C SER A 245 -3.24 -11.99 21.82
N LEU A 246 -3.12 -11.06 20.86
CA LEU A 246 -3.00 -9.62 21.10
C LEU A 246 -4.35 -8.94 21.36
N GLY A 247 -5.47 -9.67 21.43
CA GLY A 247 -6.82 -9.14 21.65
C GLY A 247 -7.49 -8.57 20.39
N ILE A 248 -6.94 -8.85 19.20
CA ILE A 248 -7.51 -8.41 17.93
C ILE A 248 -8.52 -9.45 17.44
N GLN A 249 -9.70 -8.99 17.04
CA GLN A 249 -10.75 -9.86 16.49
C GLN A 249 -10.46 -10.14 15.01
N VAL A 250 -9.98 -11.36 14.74
CA VAL A 250 -9.66 -11.80 13.36
C VAL A 250 -10.91 -12.42 12.75
N LEU A 251 -11.38 -11.86 11.65
CA LEU A 251 -12.58 -12.30 10.94
C LEU A 251 -12.19 -13.08 9.67
N MET A 252 -12.65 -14.33 9.59
CA MET A 252 -12.34 -15.27 8.52
C MET A 252 -13.65 -15.84 7.93
N ASN A 253 -14.29 -15.11 7.01
CA ASN A 253 -15.64 -15.38 6.48
C ASN A 253 -16.70 -15.44 7.60
N GLU A 254 -16.61 -14.54 8.53
CA GLU A 254 -17.50 -14.45 9.70
C GLU A 254 -17.81 -12.99 10.05
N HIS A 255 -18.76 -12.77 10.94
CA HIS A 255 -19.12 -11.44 11.42
C HIS A 255 -19.22 -11.34 12.94
N LYS A 256 -19.22 -10.11 13.42
CA LYS A 256 -19.59 -9.70 14.78
C LYS A 256 -20.71 -8.68 14.71
N VAL A 257 -21.60 -8.77 15.69
CA VAL A 257 -22.66 -7.76 15.89
C VAL A 257 -22.21 -6.83 16.99
N LEU A 258 -22.14 -5.55 16.69
CA LEU A 258 -21.86 -4.49 17.65
C LEU A 258 -23.18 -3.84 18.05
N HIS A 259 -23.31 -3.55 19.33
CA HIS A 259 -24.40 -2.77 19.88
C HIS A 259 -23.88 -1.36 20.16
N HIS A 260 -24.35 -0.38 19.38
CA HIS A 260 -23.92 1.01 19.49
C HIS A 260 -25.02 1.84 20.12
N GLU A 261 -24.70 2.51 21.23
CA GLU A 261 -25.55 3.47 21.91
C GLU A 261 -25.18 4.87 21.44
N ALA A 262 -26.20 5.72 21.23
CA ALA A 262 -25.92 7.13 20.91
C ALA A 262 -25.12 7.77 22.05
N GLY A 263 -24.00 8.43 21.72
CA GLY A 263 -23.20 9.17 22.70
C GLY A 263 -24.01 10.27 23.35
N ASP A 264 -23.73 10.59 24.63
CA ASP A 264 -24.44 11.59 25.48
C ASP A 264 -24.27 13.05 24.98
N GLY A 265 -24.65 13.30 23.74
CA GLY A 265 -24.65 14.64 23.15
C GLY A 265 -26.01 15.32 23.26
N ALA A 266 -26.47 15.58 24.45
CA ALA A 266 -27.48 16.56 24.89
C ALA A 266 -28.36 15.95 26.00
N GLY A 267 -28.19 16.43 27.23
CA GLY A 267 -28.88 15.99 28.43
C GLY A 267 -30.39 15.91 28.28
N CYS A 268 -30.88 14.68 28.17
CA CYS A 268 -32.20 14.30 28.54
C CYS A 268 -32.09 12.90 29.17
N ALA A 269 -32.12 12.84 30.47
CA ALA A 269 -32.28 11.61 31.23
C ALA A 269 -33.69 11.05 30.96
N THR A 270 -33.79 9.72 30.78
CA THR A 270 -35.02 8.91 30.70
C THR A 270 -35.67 8.76 29.30
N VAL A 271 -34.94 8.12 28.37
CA VAL A 271 -35.59 7.34 27.31
C VAL A 271 -34.78 6.06 27.17
N ASP A 272 -35.44 4.91 26.98
CA ASP A 272 -34.79 3.65 26.54
C ASP A 272 -33.76 4.00 25.46
N ARG A 273 -32.46 3.77 25.76
CA ARG A 273 -31.42 4.11 24.83
C ARG A 273 -31.58 3.19 23.61
N ASP A 274 -32.01 3.77 22.50
CA ASP A 274 -32.10 3.03 21.21
C ASP A 274 -30.71 2.51 20.87
N THR A 275 -30.52 1.23 21.09
CA THR A 275 -29.27 0.54 20.76
C THR A 275 -29.36 0.02 19.33
N GLU A 276 -28.50 0.53 18.44
CA GLU A 276 -28.48 0.11 17.06
C GLU A 276 -27.47 -1.02 16.83
N MET A 277 -27.85 -1.97 15.98
CA MET A 277 -26.98 -3.07 15.60
C MET A 277 -26.16 -2.73 14.35
N VAL A 278 -24.85 -2.84 14.51
CA VAL A 278 -23.87 -2.74 13.41
C VAL A 278 -23.25 -4.12 13.18
N VAL A 279 -23.36 -4.65 11.98
CA VAL A 279 -22.68 -5.89 11.60
C VAL A 279 -21.33 -5.55 10.98
N VAL A 280 -20.26 -6.04 11.59
CA VAL A 280 -18.90 -5.99 11.05
C VAL A 280 -18.53 -7.40 10.60
N ALA A 281 -18.51 -7.61 9.30
CA ALA A 281 -18.08 -8.87 8.69
C ALA A 281 -16.67 -8.74 8.13
N GLY A 282 -15.98 -9.87 8.04
CA GLY A 282 -14.67 -9.94 7.41
C GLY A 282 -14.51 -11.21 6.60
N VAL A 283 -13.80 -11.09 5.51
CA VAL A 283 -13.46 -12.24 4.65
C VAL A 283 -11.95 -12.45 4.61
N ALA A 284 -11.53 -13.68 4.41
CA ALA A 284 -10.15 -14.00 4.09
C ALA A 284 -9.74 -13.32 2.77
N ASP A 285 -8.44 -13.19 2.52
CA ASP A 285 -7.95 -12.57 1.29
C ASP A 285 -8.55 -13.21 0.03
N TYR A 286 -8.76 -12.40 -0.99
CA TYR A 286 -9.34 -12.85 -2.27
C TYR A 286 -8.58 -14.02 -2.90
N SER A 287 -7.26 -14.08 -2.73
CA SER A 287 -6.39 -15.13 -3.26
C SER A 287 -6.09 -16.26 -2.28
N ALA A 288 -6.66 -16.24 -1.09
CA ALA A 288 -6.40 -17.18 0.00
C ALA A 288 -6.58 -18.66 -0.40
N HIS A 289 -7.57 -18.94 -1.26
CA HIS A 289 -7.87 -20.28 -1.75
C HIS A 289 -6.72 -20.96 -2.53
N HIS A 290 -5.74 -20.18 -3.00
CA HIS A 290 -4.54 -20.75 -3.62
C HIS A 290 -3.57 -21.36 -2.59
N PHE A 291 -3.73 -21.04 -1.31
CA PHE A 291 -2.91 -21.52 -0.20
C PHE A 291 -3.70 -22.50 0.69
N ASP A 292 -4.97 -22.18 0.94
CA ASP A 292 -5.89 -22.99 1.74
C ASP A 292 -7.31 -22.80 1.20
N GLU A 293 -7.87 -23.85 0.64
CA GLU A 293 -9.21 -23.81 0.03
C GLU A 293 -10.31 -23.46 1.04
N SER A 294 -10.14 -23.84 2.32
CA SER A 294 -11.08 -23.49 3.40
C SER A 294 -11.13 -22.00 3.70
N HIS A 295 -10.12 -21.23 3.29
CA HIS A 295 -10.03 -19.79 3.39
C HIS A 295 -10.53 -19.04 2.14
N ARG A 296 -11.25 -19.72 1.23
CA ARG A 296 -11.85 -19.04 0.07
C ARG A 296 -12.72 -17.86 0.52
N SER A 297 -12.42 -16.67 0.02
CA SER A 297 -13.13 -15.44 0.37
C SER A 297 -14.61 -15.54 -0.01
N ASP A 298 -15.51 -15.39 0.96
CA ASP A 298 -16.95 -15.54 0.77
C ASP A 298 -17.75 -14.51 1.58
N PRO A 299 -18.09 -13.35 0.98
CA PRO A 299 -18.92 -12.35 1.62
C PRO A 299 -20.34 -12.80 1.98
N VAL A 300 -20.89 -13.82 1.26
CA VAL A 300 -22.22 -14.38 1.56
C VAL A 300 -22.17 -15.22 2.83
N ALA A 301 -21.14 -16.07 2.95
CA ALA A 301 -20.92 -16.83 4.18
C ALA A 301 -20.63 -15.89 5.37
N ALA A 302 -19.84 -14.83 5.15
CA ALA A 302 -19.49 -13.86 6.19
C ALA A 302 -20.70 -13.16 6.80
N ILE A 303 -21.78 -12.93 6.05
CA ILE A 303 -23.01 -12.28 6.54
C ILE A 303 -24.08 -13.27 6.97
N ALA A 304 -23.91 -14.55 6.72
CA ALA A 304 -24.92 -15.58 7.01
C ALA A 304 -25.28 -15.60 8.49
N GLY A 305 -26.57 -15.56 8.80
CA GLY A 305 -27.06 -15.53 10.20
C GLY A 305 -26.99 -14.18 10.88
N ALA A 306 -26.53 -13.12 10.20
CA ALA A 306 -26.55 -11.77 10.75
C ALA A 306 -27.99 -11.30 11.03
N PRO A 307 -28.22 -10.50 12.10
CA PRO A 307 -29.54 -9.99 12.45
C PRO A 307 -30.16 -9.19 11.28
N VAL A 308 -31.41 -9.52 10.93
CA VAL A 308 -32.16 -8.82 9.86
C VAL A 308 -32.34 -7.34 10.20
N GLY A 309 -32.44 -6.99 11.47
CA GLY A 309 -32.59 -5.62 11.96
C GLY A 309 -31.30 -4.79 11.97
N ALA A 310 -30.16 -5.35 11.57
CA ALA A 310 -28.90 -4.59 11.53
C ALA A 310 -28.98 -3.44 10.51
N ARG A 311 -28.80 -2.23 11.01
CA ARG A 311 -28.94 -0.99 10.22
C ARG A 311 -27.70 -0.67 9.40
N LEU A 312 -26.53 -1.18 9.81
CA LEU A 312 -25.28 -1.04 9.10
C LEU A 312 -24.64 -2.43 8.92
N ARG A 313 -24.20 -2.71 7.68
CA ARG A 313 -23.44 -3.91 7.30
C ARG A 313 -22.13 -3.48 6.69
N LEU A 314 -21.06 -3.61 7.46
CA LEU A 314 -19.69 -3.26 7.07
C LEU A 314 -18.91 -4.52 6.76
N LEU A 315 -18.24 -4.56 5.60
CA LEU A 315 -17.33 -5.63 5.20
C LEU A 315 -15.88 -5.15 5.27
N LEU A 316 -15.03 -5.93 5.94
CA LEU A 316 -13.59 -5.84 5.82
C LEU A 316 -13.13 -6.87 4.77
N ALA A 317 -12.47 -6.41 3.72
CA ALA A 317 -11.95 -7.26 2.65
C ALA A 317 -10.69 -6.64 2.08
N HIS A 318 -9.54 -7.33 2.20
CA HIS A 318 -8.26 -6.75 1.82
C HIS A 318 -8.24 -6.24 0.37
N GLN A 319 -8.67 -7.07 -0.58
CA GLN A 319 -8.67 -6.67 -2.00
C GLN A 319 -9.99 -6.03 -2.44
N PRO A 320 -9.97 -4.88 -3.14
CA PRO A 320 -11.16 -4.26 -3.71
C PRO A 320 -11.97 -5.17 -4.65
N ARG A 321 -11.37 -6.21 -5.20
CA ARG A 321 -12.03 -7.22 -6.04
C ARG A 321 -13.19 -7.94 -5.37
N SER A 322 -13.29 -7.92 -4.05
CA SER A 322 -14.41 -8.50 -3.30
C SER A 322 -15.71 -7.69 -3.48
N ALA A 323 -15.65 -6.46 -3.99
CA ALA A 323 -16.78 -5.54 -4.04
C ALA A 323 -18.03 -6.08 -4.80
N PRO A 324 -17.93 -6.77 -5.95
CA PRO A 324 -19.11 -7.32 -6.60
C PRO A 324 -19.85 -8.35 -5.73
N ALA A 325 -19.13 -9.24 -5.06
CA ALA A 325 -19.72 -10.21 -4.15
C ALA A 325 -20.29 -9.53 -2.89
N ALA A 326 -19.62 -8.51 -2.37
CA ALA A 326 -20.09 -7.72 -1.23
C ALA A 326 -21.40 -6.97 -1.57
N ALA A 327 -21.49 -6.35 -2.76
CA ALA A 327 -22.71 -5.71 -3.24
C ALA A 327 -23.88 -6.71 -3.34
N GLY A 328 -23.61 -7.89 -3.91
CA GLY A 328 -24.58 -8.97 -4.01
C GLY A 328 -25.04 -9.52 -2.66
N ALA A 329 -24.18 -9.49 -1.64
CA ALA A 329 -24.47 -9.90 -0.26
C ALA A 329 -25.19 -8.80 0.57
N GLY A 330 -25.39 -7.59 0.02
CA GLY A 330 -26.15 -6.49 0.64
C GLY A 330 -25.35 -5.73 1.71
N PHE A 331 -24.04 -5.62 1.58
CA PHE A 331 -23.23 -4.73 2.40
C PHE A 331 -23.40 -3.27 1.98
N HIS A 332 -23.29 -2.35 2.94
CA HIS A 332 -23.40 -0.91 2.71
C HIS A 332 -22.03 -0.25 2.50
N LEU A 333 -20.99 -0.76 3.15
CA LEU A 333 -19.63 -0.26 3.07
C LEU A 333 -18.64 -1.42 3.08
N GLN A 334 -17.68 -1.40 2.14
CA GLN A 334 -16.50 -2.26 2.13
C GLN A 334 -15.26 -1.43 2.39
N LEU A 335 -14.40 -1.89 3.32
CA LEU A 335 -13.08 -1.33 3.58
C LEU A 335 -12.01 -2.25 3.02
N SER A 336 -11.14 -1.70 2.17
CA SER A 336 -10.09 -2.43 1.47
C SER A 336 -8.74 -1.70 1.51
N GLY A 337 -7.67 -2.43 1.21
CA GLY A 337 -6.31 -1.94 1.03
C GLY A 337 -5.68 -2.46 -0.26
N HIS A 338 -4.57 -3.18 -0.15
CA HIS A 338 -3.86 -3.93 -1.20
C HIS A 338 -3.17 -3.10 -2.28
N THR A 339 -3.77 -2.02 -2.74
CA THR A 339 -3.33 -1.29 -3.92
C THR A 339 -2.17 -0.34 -3.66
N HIS A 340 -1.95 0.05 -2.40
CA HIS A 340 -1.07 1.15 -1.99
C HIS A 340 -1.32 2.46 -2.74
N GLY A 341 -2.43 2.58 -3.49
CA GLY A 341 -2.63 3.65 -4.48
C GLY A 341 -1.54 3.68 -5.55
N GLY A 342 -0.86 2.53 -5.80
CA GLY A 342 0.31 2.40 -6.66
C GLY A 342 1.62 2.89 -6.04
N GLN A 343 1.63 3.29 -4.78
CA GLN A 343 2.76 3.62 -3.90
C GLN A 343 3.66 4.76 -4.37
N PHE A 344 4.12 4.78 -5.64
CA PHE A 344 4.90 5.89 -6.19
C PHE A 344 4.77 6.00 -7.72
N TRP A 345 4.99 7.21 -8.22
CA TRP A 345 4.97 7.50 -9.65
C TRP A 345 6.04 6.68 -10.41
N PRO A 346 5.71 6.15 -11.61
CA PRO A 346 4.43 6.26 -12.32
C PRO A 346 3.45 5.12 -12.03
N TRP A 347 3.77 4.16 -11.13
CA TRP A 347 3.01 2.93 -10.89
C TRP A 347 1.58 3.19 -10.41
N MET A 348 1.34 4.36 -9.79
CA MET A 348 0.00 4.82 -9.41
C MET A 348 -0.98 4.87 -10.59
N HIS A 349 -0.49 5.03 -11.82
CA HIS A 349 -1.31 5.05 -13.03
C HIS A 349 -1.58 3.65 -13.60
N PHE A 350 -0.82 2.64 -13.17
CA PHE A 350 -0.93 1.27 -13.68
C PHE A 350 -1.72 0.33 -12.77
N VAL A 351 -1.83 0.63 -11.49
CA VAL A 351 -2.54 -0.21 -10.52
C VAL A 351 -4.02 -0.38 -10.86
N GLN A 352 -4.64 0.56 -11.57
CA GLN A 352 -6.01 0.48 -12.06
C GLN A 352 -6.28 -0.69 -13.04
N PHE A 353 -5.23 -1.24 -13.67
CA PHE A 353 -5.36 -2.42 -14.53
C PHE A 353 -5.42 -3.72 -13.74
N GLN A 354 -5.13 -3.69 -12.44
CA GLN A 354 -5.13 -4.86 -11.57
C GLN A 354 -6.31 -4.90 -10.62
N GLN A 355 -6.82 -3.72 -10.18
CA GLN A 355 -7.88 -3.62 -9.19
C GLN A 355 -8.98 -2.64 -9.65
N PRO A 356 -10.27 -2.94 -9.39
CA PRO A 356 -11.38 -2.11 -9.84
C PRO A 356 -11.43 -0.74 -9.16
N PHE A 357 -10.93 -0.66 -7.92
CA PHE A 357 -10.82 0.57 -7.14
C PHE A 357 -9.40 0.68 -6.60
N THR A 358 -8.77 1.84 -6.80
CA THR A 358 -7.34 2.00 -6.50
C THR A 358 -7.08 2.84 -5.26
N ALA A 359 -7.95 3.77 -4.92
CA ALA A 359 -7.84 4.62 -3.74
C ALA A 359 -9.13 5.42 -3.47
N GLY A 360 -9.33 5.79 -2.19
CA GLY A 360 -10.42 6.67 -1.76
C GLY A 360 -11.79 6.02 -1.78
N LEU A 361 -12.82 6.86 -1.67
CA LEU A 361 -14.22 6.44 -1.61
C LEU A 361 -14.81 6.32 -3.03
N ASN A 362 -15.31 5.14 -3.35
CA ASN A 362 -15.93 4.80 -4.62
C ASN A 362 -17.29 4.16 -4.36
N ARG A 363 -18.12 4.02 -5.39
CA ARG A 363 -19.45 3.39 -5.28
C ARG A 363 -19.64 2.32 -6.36
N LEU A 364 -20.20 1.17 -5.93
CA LEU A 364 -20.62 0.09 -6.81
C LEU A 364 -22.08 -0.25 -6.47
N ALA A 365 -23.02 0.14 -7.30
CA ALA A 365 -24.46 0.09 -7.00
C ALA A 365 -24.75 0.79 -5.64
N ASP A 366 -25.29 0.08 -4.65
CA ASP A 366 -25.58 0.62 -3.33
C ASP A 366 -24.44 0.44 -2.32
N LEU A 367 -23.36 -0.23 -2.71
CA LEU A 367 -22.16 -0.44 -1.89
C LEU A 367 -21.19 0.73 -2.02
N TRP A 368 -20.79 1.32 -0.89
CA TRP A 368 -19.60 2.16 -0.82
C TRP A 368 -18.35 1.30 -0.67
N VAL A 369 -17.31 1.61 -1.41
CA VAL A 369 -16.01 0.93 -1.32
C VAL A 369 -14.95 1.97 -1.00
N TYR A 370 -14.34 1.88 0.17
CA TYR A 370 -13.18 2.69 0.49
C TYR A 370 -11.91 1.86 0.33
N THR A 371 -10.98 2.34 -0.47
CA THR A 371 -9.68 1.71 -0.67
C THR A 371 -8.57 2.57 -0.07
N ASN A 372 -7.95 2.06 1.01
CA ASN A 372 -6.85 2.71 1.71
C ASN A 372 -5.56 2.62 0.86
N ARG A 373 -4.76 3.71 0.87
CA ARG A 373 -3.48 3.76 0.13
C ARG A 373 -2.32 3.10 0.85
N GLY A 374 -2.60 2.37 1.92
CA GLY A 374 -1.59 1.74 2.76
C GLY A 374 -1.01 2.69 3.82
N THR A 375 -0.94 2.20 5.05
CA THR A 375 -0.37 2.93 6.21
C THR A 375 1.16 2.82 6.24
N GLY A 376 1.70 1.70 5.73
CA GLY A 376 3.12 1.48 5.52
C GLY A 376 3.56 1.63 4.06
N TYR A 377 4.46 0.77 3.63
CA TYR A 377 4.90 0.62 2.25
C TYR A 377 5.37 -0.81 2.00
N TRP A 378 5.24 -1.27 0.77
CA TRP A 378 5.73 -2.59 0.35
C TRP A 378 6.97 -2.47 -0.54
N GLY A 379 7.94 -3.40 -0.37
CA GLY A 379 9.16 -3.43 -1.16
C GLY A 379 10.01 -2.16 -0.97
N PRO A 380 10.26 -1.36 -2.01
CA PRO A 380 11.07 -0.14 -1.89
C PRO A 380 10.49 0.82 -0.84
N PRO A 381 11.31 1.30 0.11
CA PRO A 381 10.87 2.28 1.09
C PRO A 381 10.70 3.66 0.45
N LYS A 382 9.66 3.80 -0.38
CA LYS A 382 9.46 4.98 -1.23
C LYS A 382 7.98 5.29 -1.40
N ARG A 383 7.60 6.55 -1.10
CA ARG A 383 6.29 7.14 -1.39
C ARG A 383 6.53 8.44 -2.16
N PHE A 384 6.14 8.46 -3.43
CA PHE A 384 6.32 9.62 -4.31
C PHE A 384 5.09 9.82 -5.19
N GLY A 385 4.38 10.94 -4.98
CA GLY A 385 3.07 11.19 -5.60
C GLY A 385 1.88 10.54 -4.90
N VAL A 386 2.11 9.57 -4.00
CA VAL A 386 1.07 8.92 -3.19
C VAL A 386 1.54 8.86 -1.73
N SER A 387 0.78 9.45 -0.83
CA SER A 387 1.08 9.47 0.61
C SER A 387 0.54 8.22 1.31
N SER A 388 1.26 7.74 2.34
CA SER A 388 0.72 6.79 3.31
C SER A 388 -0.43 7.42 4.10
N GLU A 389 -1.45 6.62 4.46
CA GLU A 389 -2.60 7.12 5.19
C GLU A 389 -3.06 6.22 6.34
N ILE A 390 -3.59 6.86 7.37
CA ILE A 390 -4.51 6.29 8.36
C ILE A 390 -5.85 6.92 8.04
N THR A 391 -6.86 6.13 7.71
CA THR A 391 -8.16 6.72 7.35
C THR A 391 -9.06 6.83 8.56
N HIS A 392 -9.63 7.99 8.79
CA HIS A 392 -10.69 8.23 9.74
C HIS A 392 -12.00 8.39 8.96
N LEU A 393 -12.75 7.29 8.84
CA LEU A 393 -14.08 7.32 8.24
C LEU A 393 -15.09 7.72 9.29
N ARG A 394 -16.06 8.54 8.87
CA ARG A 394 -17.23 8.90 9.66
C ARG A 394 -18.49 8.63 8.83
N LEU A 395 -19.42 7.86 9.39
CA LEU A 395 -20.68 7.58 8.72
C LEU A 395 -21.63 8.76 8.91
N VAL A 396 -22.25 9.20 7.83
CA VAL A 396 -23.22 10.31 7.84
C VAL A 396 -24.49 9.90 7.14
N THR A 397 -25.59 10.46 7.55
CA THR A 397 -26.89 10.32 6.85
C THR A 397 -26.77 10.93 5.44
N ALA A 398 -27.21 10.17 4.41
CA ALA A 398 -27.20 10.63 3.02
C ALA A 398 -28.34 11.63 2.75
#